data_731853eddf6b4c17037fb3652b3af751
#
_entry.id   731853eddf6b4c17037fb3652b3af751
#
_cell.length_a   1.000
_cell.length_b   1.000
_cell.length_c   1.000
_cell.angle_alpha   90.00
_cell.angle_beta   90.00
_cell.angle_gamma   90.00
#
_symmetry.space_group_name_H-M   'P 1'
#
loop_
_entity.id
_entity.type
_entity.pdbx_description
1 polymer ?
#
loop_
_entity_poly.entity_id
_entity_poly.type
_entity_poly.pdbx_seq_one_letter_code
_entity_poly.pdbx_strand_id
1 'polypeptide(L)'
;MNFNHATVDDIPLIWCEPPKNERRHLVIWLNGFSGSKESVKTDLESLAEAGFVALAFDPYQHGERLVETVEELRDRIRGNIRRNFWPILAHTAEETSKVIDWAIGNLSVEEAVGMGGVSMGGDISVTAAGIDHRIAAISALVATPDWLRPGSFEPPGEPDETAQCCYDRCNPLTHLEHYVNCPAITFQSGAEDQQVPPDGGQRFAEALSSTYANCPEKLKVVLHEGVAHGRCDAMMENSIAWFSKWLGT
;
A
#
# COMPACT_ATOMS: atom_id res chain seq x y z
N MET A 1 22.55 2.82 -1.90
CA MET A 1 22.58 2.43 -0.47
C MET A 1 22.83 0.94 -0.28
N ASN A 2 23.17 0.47 0.95
CA ASN A 2 23.25 -0.96 1.25
C ASN A 2 21.89 -1.47 1.66
N PHE A 3 21.48 -2.60 1.07
CA PHE A 3 20.26 -3.29 1.43
C PHE A 3 20.55 -4.47 2.34
N ASN A 4 19.80 -4.56 3.43
CA ASN A 4 19.78 -5.69 4.33
C ASN A 4 18.61 -6.62 3.94
N HIS A 5 18.71 -7.89 4.31
CA HIS A 5 17.72 -8.92 3.99
C HIS A 5 17.36 -9.72 5.23
N ALA A 6 16.09 -10.10 5.33
CA ALA A 6 15.60 -11.06 6.32
C ALA A 6 14.39 -11.81 5.78
N THR A 7 13.94 -12.80 6.54
CA THR A 7 12.68 -13.51 6.32
C THR A 7 11.93 -13.58 7.64
N VAL A 8 10.67 -13.17 7.65
CA VAL A 8 9.77 -13.18 8.81
C VAL A 8 8.66 -14.19 8.52
N ASP A 9 8.59 -15.28 9.27
CA ASP A 9 7.85 -16.47 8.89
C ASP A 9 8.26 -16.88 7.46
N ASP A 10 7.34 -16.84 6.50
CA ASP A 10 7.64 -17.10 5.07
C ASP A 10 7.65 -15.82 4.23
N ILE A 11 7.85 -14.64 4.84
CA ILE A 11 7.79 -13.33 4.17
C ILE A 11 9.20 -12.79 3.97
N PRO A 12 9.78 -12.86 2.76
CA PRO A 12 11.07 -12.24 2.45
C PRO A 12 10.96 -10.73 2.44
N LEU A 13 11.92 -10.06 3.05
CA LEU A 13 11.97 -8.59 3.12
C LEU A 13 13.36 -8.04 2.87
N ILE A 14 13.41 -6.79 2.44
CA ILE A 14 14.62 -5.97 2.32
C ILE A 14 14.40 -4.62 2.99
N TRP A 15 15.47 -4.04 3.51
CA TRP A 15 15.41 -2.66 3.99
C TRP A 15 16.74 -1.94 3.82
N CYS A 16 16.68 -0.62 3.84
CA CYS A 16 17.84 0.23 3.95
C CYS A 16 17.65 1.28 5.06
N GLU A 17 18.77 1.71 5.60
CA GLU A 17 18.85 2.61 6.75
C GLU A 17 19.12 4.03 6.29
N PRO A 18 18.56 5.05 6.97
CA PRO A 18 18.90 6.44 6.70
C PRO A 18 20.36 6.74 7.07
N PRO A 19 21.00 7.72 6.41
CA PRO A 19 22.40 8.09 6.69
C PRO A 19 22.63 8.68 8.08
N LYS A 20 21.60 9.24 8.70
CA LYS A 20 21.61 9.83 10.06
C LYS A 20 20.43 9.31 10.88
N ASN A 21 20.66 9.08 12.16
CA ASN A 21 19.81 8.28 13.04
C ASN A 21 19.21 9.07 14.21
N GLU A 22 18.51 10.18 13.99
CA GLU A 22 17.91 10.95 15.11
C GLU A 22 16.51 10.49 15.48
N ARG A 23 15.67 10.15 14.51
CA ARG A 23 14.37 9.49 14.70
C ARG A 23 14.24 8.37 13.69
N ARG A 24 13.76 7.21 14.13
CA ARG A 24 13.76 6.00 13.32
C ARG A 24 12.33 5.59 13.01
N HIS A 25 11.65 6.40 12.21
CA HIS A 25 10.34 5.99 11.69
C HIS A 25 10.50 4.99 10.55
N LEU A 26 9.73 3.91 10.63
CA LEU A 26 9.62 2.92 9.57
C LEU A 26 8.65 3.41 8.49
N VAL A 27 9.05 3.28 7.22
CA VAL A 27 8.13 3.34 6.08
C VAL A 27 8.22 2.03 5.32
N ILE A 28 7.10 1.32 5.22
CA ILE A 28 6.95 0.14 4.38
C ILE A 28 6.46 0.58 3.00
N TRP A 29 7.16 0.16 1.94
CA TRP A 29 6.81 0.53 0.57
C TRP A 29 6.67 -0.70 -0.31
N LEU A 30 5.47 -0.91 -0.88
CA LEU A 30 5.15 -2.10 -1.65
C LEU A 30 5.11 -1.85 -3.16
N ASN A 31 5.51 -2.88 -3.90
CA ASN A 31 5.47 -2.92 -5.35
C ASN A 31 4.04 -3.02 -5.91
N GLY A 32 3.91 -2.65 -7.17
CA GLY A 32 2.72 -2.94 -7.98
C GLY A 32 2.62 -4.41 -8.36
N PHE A 33 1.48 -4.78 -8.92
CA PHE A 33 1.19 -6.14 -9.38
C PHE A 33 2.32 -6.71 -10.25
N SER A 34 2.64 -7.97 -10.04
CA SER A 34 3.72 -8.74 -10.68
C SER A 34 5.15 -8.26 -10.41
N GLY A 35 5.34 -7.31 -9.51
CA GLY A 35 6.67 -6.89 -9.03
C GLY A 35 7.17 -7.74 -7.87
N SER A 36 8.28 -7.32 -7.27
CA SER A 36 8.87 -7.87 -6.07
C SER A 36 9.43 -6.75 -5.18
N LYS A 37 9.85 -7.08 -3.97
CA LYS A 37 10.54 -6.14 -3.08
C LYS A 37 11.77 -5.49 -3.72
N GLU A 38 12.46 -6.20 -4.62
CA GLU A 38 13.61 -5.65 -5.34
C GLU A 38 13.22 -4.57 -6.34
N SER A 39 12.00 -4.61 -6.88
CA SER A 39 11.53 -3.65 -7.89
C SER A 39 11.33 -2.24 -7.35
N VAL A 40 11.30 -2.09 -6.02
CA VAL A 40 11.10 -0.80 -5.34
C VAL A 40 12.37 -0.26 -4.64
N LYS A 41 13.54 -0.84 -4.93
CA LYS A 41 14.82 -0.41 -4.31
C LYS A 41 15.08 1.09 -4.44
N THR A 42 14.83 1.68 -5.61
CA THR A 42 15.02 3.13 -5.82
C THR A 42 14.07 3.96 -4.94
N ASP A 43 12.85 3.47 -4.71
CA ASP A 43 11.89 4.13 -3.82
C ASP A 43 12.35 4.05 -2.37
N LEU A 44 12.87 2.88 -1.96
CA LEU A 44 13.44 2.69 -0.61
C LEU A 44 14.66 3.59 -0.39
N GLU A 45 15.53 3.75 -1.40
CA GLU A 45 16.66 4.67 -1.33
C GLU A 45 16.19 6.12 -1.13
N SER A 46 15.17 6.56 -1.87
CA SER A 46 14.61 7.91 -1.73
C SER A 46 13.98 8.14 -0.35
N LEU A 47 13.29 7.15 0.20
CA LEU A 47 12.73 7.20 1.56
C LEU A 47 13.83 7.23 2.62
N ALA A 48 14.88 6.44 2.44
CA ALA A 48 16.00 6.42 3.38
C ALA A 48 16.82 7.73 3.34
N GLU A 49 17.01 8.32 2.17
CA GLU A 49 17.62 9.66 2.01
C GLU A 49 16.81 10.74 2.71
N ALA A 50 15.48 10.57 2.76
CA ALA A 50 14.58 11.46 3.49
C ALA A 50 14.54 11.21 5.01
N GLY A 51 15.29 10.22 5.54
CA GLY A 51 15.46 9.98 6.96
C GLY A 51 14.68 8.81 7.54
N PHE A 52 13.97 8.03 6.72
CA PHE A 52 13.20 6.86 7.17
C PHE A 52 14.01 5.57 7.13
N VAL A 53 13.71 4.64 8.01
CA VAL A 53 14.02 3.23 7.77
C VAL A 53 13.04 2.72 6.73
N ALA A 54 13.52 2.43 5.52
CA ALA A 54 12.69 2.09 4.39
C ALA A 54 12.73 0.57 4.15
N LEU A 55 11.57 -0.08 4.19
CA LEU A 55 11.40 -1.53 4.12
C LEU A 55 10.42 -1.92 3.02
N ALA A 56 10.71 -2.99 2.30
CA ALA A 56 9.78 -3.68 1.43
C ALA A 56 9.78 -5.17 1.72
N PHE A 57 8.66 -5.83 1.48
CA PHE A 57 8.55 -7.28 1.55
C PHE A 57 7.80 -7.81 0.34
N ASP A 58 7.98 -9.10 0.03
CA ASP A 58 7.25 -9.74 -1.06
C ASP A 58 5.80 -10.00 -0.65
N PRO A 59 4.82 -9.40 -1.35
CA PRO A 59 3.41 -9.70 -1.13
C PRO A 59 3.08 -11.18 -1.34
N TYR A 60 1.96 -11.62 -0.81
CA TYR A 60 1.47 -12.96 -1.03
C TYR A 60 1.45 -13.31 -2.53
N GLN A 61 2.03 -14.46 -2.90
CA GLN A 61 2.19 -14.92 -4.29
C GLN A 61 3.02 -13.98 -5.21
N HIS A 62 3.93 -13.18 -4.65
CA HIS A 62 4.82 -12.30 -5.43
C HIS A 62 6.30 -12.50 -5.02
N GLY A 63 7.22 -12.08 -5.88
CA GLY A 63 8.66 -12.15 -5.62
C GLY A 63 9.13 -13.57 -5.33
N GLU A 64 9.83 -13.78 -4.22
CA GLU A 64 10.30 -15.11 -3.79
C GLU A 64 9.19 -16.05 -3.31
N ARG A 65 7.96 -15.52 -3.11
CA ARG A 65 6.77 -16.29 -2.73
C ARG A 65 5.95 -16.75 -3.94
N LEU A 66 6.46 -16.51 -5.17
CA LEU A 66 5.81 -16.90 -6.40
C LEU A 66 5.96 -18.41 -6.63
N VAL A 67 4.86 -19.11 -6.87
CA VAL A 67 4.82 -20.57 -7.11
C VAL A 67 4.59 -20.92 -8.59
N GLU A 68 4.50 -19.92 -9.43
CA GLU A 68 4.24 -19.98 -10.86
C GLU A 68 5.13 -18.94 -11.58
N THR A 69 5.17 -18.91 -12.89
CA THR A 69 5.85 -17.82 -13.61
C THR A 69 5.09 -16.51 -13.51
N VAL A 70 5.76 -15.38 -13.72
CA VAL A 70 5.11 -14.05 -13.72
C VAL A 70 4.04 -13.96 -14.82
N GLU A 71 4.26 -14.59 -15.96
CA GLU A 71 3.28 -14.68 -17.05
C GLU A 71 2.03 -15.44 -16.62
N GLU A 72 2.19 -16.61 -16.02
CA GLU A 72 1.06 -17.41 -15.50
C GLU A 72 0.27 -16.66 -14.42
N LEU A 73 0.97 -15.96 -13.50
CA LEU A 73 0.33 -15.09 -12.52
C LEU A 73 -0.51 -14.01 -13.21
N ARG A 74 0.06 -13.33 -14.20
CA ARG A 74 -0.64 -12.27 -14.95
C ARG A 74 -1.87 -12.79 -15.67
N ASP A 75 -1.77 -13.93 -16.33
CA ASP A 75 -2.88 -14.53 -17.07
C ASP A 75 -3.98 -15.00 -16.13
N ARG A 76 -3.60 -15.60 -15.00
CA ARG A 76 -4.53 -16.03 -13.95
C ARG A 76 -5.32 -14.87 -13.36
N ILE A 77 -4.64 -13.76 -13.00
CA ILE A 77 -5.28 -12.57 -12.43
C ILE A 77 -6.19 -11.90 -13.46
N ARG A 78 -5.70 -11.68 -14.70
CA ARG A 78 -6.48 -11.08 -15.79
C ARG A 78 -7.69 -11.91 -16.17
N GLY A 79 -7.58 -13.22 -16.05
CA GLY A 79 -8.70 -14.13 -16.32
C GLY A 79 -9.88 -13.99 -15.34
N ASN A 80 -9.60 -13.62 -14.10
CA ASN A 80 -10.63 -13.35 -13.09
C ASN A 80 -10.02 -12.58 -11.90
N ILE A 81 -10.15 -11.25 -11.92
CA ILE A 81 -9.58 -10.37 -10.91
C ILE A 81 -10.17 -10.65 -9.53
N ARG A 82 -11.50 -10.73 -9.40
CA ARG A 82 -12.13 -10.90 -8.09
C ARG A 82 -11.68 -12.18 -7.41
N ARG A 83 -11.65 -13.29 -8.15
CA ARG A 83 -11.26 -14.59 -7.62
C ARG A 83 -9.80 -14.66 -7.20
N ASN A 84 -8.89 -14.06 -7.99
CA ASN A 84 -7.46 -14.32 -7.87
C ASN A 84 -6.70 -13.18 -7.21
N PHE A 85 -7.18 -11.93 -7.29
CA PHE A 85 -6.47 -10.77 -6.78
C PHE A 85 -6.92 -10.37 -5.37
N TRP A 86 -8.21 -10.50 -5.03
CA TRP A 86 -8.69 -10.17 -3.68
C TRP A 86 -7.99 -10.96 -2.56
N PRO A 87 -7.74 -12.29 -2.70
CA PRO A 87 -6.94 -13.01 -1.72
C PRO A 87 -5.51 -12.49 -1.56
N ILE A 88 -4.88 -12.02 -2.65
CA ILE A 88 -3.55 -11.42 -2.59
C ILE A 88 -3.55 -10.15 -1.74
N LEU A 89 -4.52 -9.27 -1.96
CA LEU A 89 -4.66 -8.04 -1.19
C LEU A 89 -4.91 -8.33 0.29
N ALA A 90 -5.87 -9.20 0.60
CA ALA A 90 -6.25 -9.54 1.96
C ALA A 90 -5.11 -10.18 2.75
N HIS A 91 -4.53 -11.26 2.24
CA HIS A 91 -3.46 -11.97 2.95
C HIS A 91 -2.23 -11.09 3.14
N THR A 92 -1.83 -10.30 2.13
CA THR A 92 -0.69 -9.38 2.29
C THR A 92 -0.96 -8.32 3.35
N ALA A 93 -2.17 -7.74 3.38
CA ALA A 93 -2.53 -6.75 4.38
C ALA A 93 -2.52 -7.34 5.80
N GLU A 94 -3.06 -8.54 5.98
CA GLU A 94 -3.07 -9.25 7.27
C GLU A 94 -1.65 -9.63 7.74
N GLU A 95 -0.77 -10.02 6.83
CA GLU A 95 0.64 -10.36 7.12
C GLU A 95 1.49 -9.14 7.48
N THR A 96 1.07 -7.93 7.09
CA THR A 96 1.82 -6.68 7.35
C THR A 96 2.08 -6.48 8.84
N SER A 97 1.16 -6.86 9.73
CA SER A 97 1.35 -6.74 11.19
C SER A 97 2.55 -7.55 11.68
N LYS A 98 2.83 -8.72 11.10
CA LYS A 98 4.01 -9.53 11.45
C LYS A 98 5.31 -8.85 11.05
N VAL A 99 5.32 -8.18 9.88
CA VAL A 99 6.48 -7.42 9.40
C VAL A 99 6.71 -6.20 10.29
N ILE A 100 5.66 -5.52 10.73
CA ILE A 100 5.76 -4.39 11.67
C ILE A 100 6.31 -4.86 13.03
N ASP A 101 5.79 -5.97 13.58
CA ASP A 101 6.28 -6.56 14.85
C ASP A 101 7.76 -6.88 14.77
N TRP A 102 8.17 -7.53 13.68
CA TRP A 102 9.57 -7.85 13.46
C TRP A 102 10.44 -6.59 13.35
N ALA A 103 10.00 -5.59 12.60
CA ALA A 103 10.75 -4.35 12.40
C ALA A 103 10.93 -3.57 13.71
N ILE A 104 9.88 -3.44 14.52
CA ILE A 104 9.96 -2.80 15.84
C ILE A 104 10.93 -3.57 16.74
N GLY A 105 10.86 -4.89 16.76
CA GLY A 105 11.73 -5.73 17.60
C GLY A 105 13.20 -5.79 17.17
N ASN A 106 13.51 -5.55 15.88
CA ASN A 106 14.84 -5.79 15.32
C ASN A 106 15.54 -4.53 14.79
N LEU A 107 14.78 -3.50 14.36
CA LEU A 107 15.34 -2.32 13.70
C LEU A 107 15.35 -1.07 14.62
N SER A 108 14.88 -1.19 15.86
CA SER A 108 14.78 -0.06 16.80
C SER A 108 14.03 1.13 16.21
N VAL A 109 12.90 0.87 15.56
CA VAL A 109 12.02 1.89 14.96
C VAL A 109 10.89 2.25 15.93
N GLU A 110 10.29 3.44 15.72
CA GLU A 110 9.12 3.90 16.47
C GLU A 110 7.90 3.03 16.15
N GLU A 111 6.92 3.00 17.08
CA GLU A 111 5.68 2.23 16.89
C GLU A 111 4.79 2.79 15.77
N ALA A 112 4.78 4.12 15.58
CA ALA A 112 4.05 4.74 14.49
C ALA A 112 4.80 4.56 13.18
N VAL A 113 4.20 3.83 12.25
CA VAL A 113 4.81 3.50 10.96
C VAL A 113 4.07 4.16 9.79
N GLY A 114 4.80 4.41 8.71
CA GLY A 114 4.25 4.77 7.41
C GLY A 114 4.12 3.54 6.52
N MET A 115 3.13 3.56 5.65
CA MET A 115 2.99 2.53 4.61
C MET A 115 2.53 3.14 3.31
N GLY A 116 3.05 2.63 2.20
CA GLY A 116 2.64 3.08 0.89
C GLY A 116 3.06 2.11 -0.21
N GLY A 117 2.78 2.50 -1.43
CA GLY A 117 3.14 1.71 -2.59
C GLY A 117 2.36 2.09 -3.83
N VAL A 118 2.62 1.35 -4.90
CA VAL A 118 2.09 1.62 -6.23
C VAL A 118 1.02 0.60 -6.57
N SER A 119 -0.14 1.03 -7.07
CA SER A 119 -1.22 0.16 -7.54
C SER A 119 -1.58 -0.89 -6.46
N MET A 120 -1.36 -2.17 -6.69
CA MET A 120 -1.53 -3.23 -5.70
C MET A 120 -0.93 -2.89 -4.32
N GLY A 121 0.30 -2.34 -4.30
CA GLY A 121 0.95 -1.95 -3.04
C GLY A 121 0.22 -0.83 -2.31
N GLY A 122 -0.39 0.09 -3.04
CA GLY A 122 -1.25 1.13 -2.48
C GLY A 122 -2.57 0.58 -1.94
N ASP A 123 -3.23 -0.33 -2.68
CA ASP A 123 -4.45 -1.01 -2.23
C ASP A 123 -4.21 -1.76 -0.91
N ILE A 124 -3.08 -2.52 -0.84
CA ILE A 124 -2.68 -3.24 0.37
C ILE A 124 -2.40 -2.26 1.53
N SER A 125 -1.74 -1.14 1.26
CA SER A 125 -1.38 -0.17 2.31
C SER A 125 -2.61 0.45 2.98
N VAL A 126 -3.63 0.79 2.19
CA VAL A 126 -4.90 1.29 2.74
C VAL A 126 -5.59 0.20 3.55
N THR A 127 -5.66 -1.02 3.02
CA THR A 127 -6.27 -2.17 3.70
C THR A 127 -5.56 -2.48 5.02
N ALA A 128 -4.24 -2.56 5.02
CA ALA A 128 -3.44 -2.84 6.21
C ALA A 128 -3.64 -1.78 7.32
N ALA A 129 -3.81 -0.51 6.96
CA ALA A 129 -4.09 0.56 7.92
C ALA A 129 -5.45 0.42 8.64
N GLY A 130 -6.41 -0.25 8.02
CA GLY A 130 -7.67 -0.65 8.68
C GLY A 130 -7.50 -1.84 9.63
N ILE A 131 -6.43 -2.62 9.48
CA ILE A 131 -6.15 -3.81 10.30
C ILE A 131 -5.19 -3.47 11.44
N ASP A 132 -4.14 -2.72 11.18
CA ASP A 132 -3.08 -2.39 12.15
C ASP A 132 -3.00 -0.86 12.36
N HIS A 133 -3.46 -0.41 13.52
CA HIS A 133 -3.55 1.00 13.87
C HIS A 133 -2.19 1.67 14.11
N ARG A 134 -1.09 0.93 14.11
CA ARG A 134 0.27 1.48 14.12
C ARG A 134 0.62 2.13 12.78
N ILE A 135 -0.09 1.79 11.69
CA ILE A 135 0.06 2.44 10.40
C ILE A 135 -0.62 3.83 10.48
N ALA A 136 0.19 4.84 10.82
CA ALA A 136 -0.28 6.19 11.12
C ALA A 136 -0.33 7.10 9.88
N ALA A 137 0.43 6.78 8.82
CA ALA A 137 0.48 7.56 7.59
C ALA A 137 0.53 6.64 6.36
N ILE A 138 -0.33 6.91 5.38
CA ILE A 138 -0.46 6.11 4.16
C ILE A 138 -0.29 7.00 2.92
N SER A 139 0.50 6.52 1.94
CA SER A 139 0.56 7.10 0.59
C SER A 139 0.28 6.03 -0.46
N ALA A 140 -0.91 6.07 -1.04
CA ALA A 140 -1.41 5.12 -2.03
C ALA A 140 -1.34 5.74 -3.43
N LEU A 141 -0.44 5.22 -4.28
CA LEU A 141 -0.21 5.72 -5.63
C LEU A 141 -0.93 4.88 -6.67
N VAL A 142 -1.74 5.52 -7.52
CA VAL A 142 -2.55 4.89 -8.58
C VAL A 142 -3.31 3.66 -8.06
N ALA A 143 -3.93 3.82 -6.89
CA ALA A 143 -4.51 2.77 -6.08
C ALA A 143 -5.93 3.10 -5.65
N THR A 144 -6.67 2.10 -5.16
CA THR A 144 -8.05 2.26 -4.76
C THR A 144 -8.37 1.56 -3.44
N PRO A 145 -9.21 2.15 -2.57
CA PRO A 145 -9.81 1.51 -1.41
C PRO A 145 -11.09 0.71 -1.78
N ASP A 146 -11.47 0.66 -3.05
CA ASP A 146 -12.63 -0.08 -3.55
C ASP A 146 -12.20 -1.21 -4.48
N TRP A 147 -12.17 -2.43 -3.97
CA TRP A 147 -11.74 -3.60 -4.72
C TRP A 147 -12.70 -4.00 -5.85
N LEU A 148 -13.92 -3.45 -5.88
CA LEU A 148 -14.83 -3.63 -7.00
C LEU A 148 -14.40 -2.87 -8.25
N ARG A 149 -13.65 -1.77 -8.08
CA ARG A 149 -13.13 -0.92 -9.16
C ARG A 149 -14.17 -0.58 -10.23
N PRO A 150 -15.33 0.01 -9.86
CA PRO A 150 -16.33 0.37 -10.85
C PRO A 150 -15.73 1.33 -11.88
N GLY A 151 -16.07 1.13 -13.14
CA GLY A 151 -15.52 1.92 -14.25
C GLY A 151 -14.16 1.44 -14.79
N SER A 152 -13.52 0.47 -14.16
CA SER A 152 -12.31 -0.17 -14.71
C SER A 152 -12.63 -0.88 -16.04
N PHE A 153 -11.70 -0.81 -16.99
CA PHE A 153 -11.78 -1.60 -18.23
C PHE A 153 -11.43 -3.09 -18.01
N GLU A 154 -10.85 -3.42 -16.87
CA GLU A 154 -10.45 -4.79 -16.56
C GLU A 154 -11.69 -5.67 -16.25
N PRO A 155 -11.83 -6.84 -16.90
CA PRO A 155 -12.97 -7.72 -16.64
C PRO A 155 -12.89 -8.26 -15.19
N PRO A 156 -13.93 -8.00 -14.36
CA PRO A 156 -13.83 -8.33 -12.93
C PRO A 156 -13.88 -9.83 -12.64
N GLY A 157 -14.65 -10.60 -13.42
CA GLY A 157 -14.97 -12.01 -13.15
C GLY A 157 -15.86 -12.17 -11.92
N GLU A 158 -16.09 -13.43 -11.51
CA GLU A 158 -16.87 -13.75 -10.31
C GLU A 158 -15.94 -14.31 -9.22
N PRO A 159 -16.09 -13.88 -7.97
CA PRO A 159 -15.32 -14.44 -6.86
C PRO A 159 -15.76 -15.87 -6.57
N ASP A 160 -14.84 -16.69 -6.06
CA ASP A 160 -15.22 -17.90 -5.33
C ASP A 160 -15.46 -17.57 -3.84
N GLU A 161 -15.84 -18.57 -3.05
CA GLU A 161 -16.16 -18.41 -1.63
C GLU A 161 -14.97 -17.81 -0.83
N THR A 162 -13.74 -18.22 -1.13
CA THR A 162 -12.53 -17.71 -0.48
C THR A 162 -12.30 -16.25 -0.81
N ALA A 163 -12.38 -15.88 -2.07
CA ALA A 163 -12.21 -14.50 -2.51
C ALA A 163 -13.31 -13.58 -1.97
N GLN A 164 -14.56 -14.06 -1.96
CA GLN A 164 -15.67 -13.32 -1.36
C GLN A 164 -15.45 -13.09 0.14
N CYS A 165 -15.01 -14.11 0.88
CA CYS A 165 -14.68 -13.97 2.29
C CYS A 165 -13.54 -12.95 2.52
N CYS A 166 -12.52 -12.91 1.64
CA CYS A 166 -11.47 -11.89 1.69
C CYS A 166 -12.02 -10.48 1.47
N TYR A 167 -12.89 -10.30 0.48
CA TYR A 167 -13.55 -9.03 0.21
C TYR A 167 -14.42 -8.57 1.39
N ASP A 168 -15.29 -9.46 1.87
CA ASP A 168 -16.23 -9.17 2.96
C ASP A 168 -15.52 -8.80 4.27
N ARG A 169 -14.27 -9.21 4.45
CA ARG A 169 -13.46 -8.94 5.64
C ARG A 169 -12.54 -7.72 5.49
N CYS A 170 -12.04 -7.46 4.29
CA CYS A 170 -10.88 -6.59 4.12
C CYS A 170 -11.08 -5.40 3.18
N ASN A 171 -12.17 -5.34 2.37
CA ASN A 171 -12.34 -4.21 1.44
C ASN A 171 -12.52 -2.89 2.19
N PRO A 172 -11.62 -1.89 2.03
CA PRO A 172 -11.63 -0.68 2.85
C PRO A 172 -12.93 0.12 2.76
N LEU A 173 -13.51 0.25 1.56
CA LEU A 173 -14.71 1.07 1.36
C LEU A 173 -15.96 0.51 2.06
N THR A 174 -15.98 -0.78 2.39
CA THR A 174 -17.07 -1.42 3.13
C THR A 174 -16.83 -1.53 4.64
N HIS A 175 -15.65 -1.09 5.12
CA HIS A 175 -15.23 -1.16 6.53
C HIS A 175 -14.69 0.19 7.03
N LEU A 176 -15.48 1.25 6.86
CA LEU A 176 -15.10 2.61 7.25
C LEU A 176 -14.83 2.75 8.75
N GLU A 177 -15.45 1.90 9.57
CA GLU A 177 -15.24 1.82 11.02
C GLU A 177 -13.81 1.48 11.41
N HIS A 178 -13.03 0.88 10.54
CA HIS A 178 -11.61 0.58 10.77
C HIS A 178 -10.72 1.84 10.74
N TYR A 179 -11.24 2.97 10.28
CA TYR A 179 -10.49 4.23 10.13
C TYR A 179 -10.86 5.30 11.14
N VAL A 180 -11.54 4.94 12.25
CA VAL A 180 -11.97 5.88 13.30
C VAL A 180 -10.81 6.53 14.06
N ASN A 181 -9.61 5.93 14.04
CA ASN A 181 -8.37 6.48 14.58
C ASN A 181 -7.74 7.56 13.70
N CYS A 182 -8.34 7.85 12.54
CA CYS A 182 -7.93 8.87 11.58
C CYS A 182 -6.43 8.78 11.19
N PRO A 183 -5.95 7.66 10.62
CA PRO A 183 -4.62 7.63 10.03
C PRO A 183 -4.53 8.68 8.91
N ALA A 184 -3.33 9.24 8.68
CA ALA A 184 -3.17 10.21 7.60
C ALA A 184 -3.09 9.49 6.24
N ILE A 185 -4.07 9.65 5.37
CA ILE A 185 -4.16 8.94 4.08
C ILE A 185 -4.08 9.93 2.92
N THR A 186 -3.17 9.70 1.99
CA THR A 186 -3.16 10.39 0.69
C THR A 186 -3.29 9.38 -0.45
N PHE A 187 -4.27 9.64 -1.32
CA PHE A 187 -4.37 8.98 -2.63
C PHE A 187 -3.76 9.91 -3.66
N GLN A 188 -2.90 9.36 -4.52
CA GLN A 188 -2.31 10.07 -5.63
C GLN A 188 -2.59 9.28 -6.90
N SER A 189 -3.55 9.75 -7.68
CA SER A 189 -4.10 9.02 -8.82
C SER A 189 -3.85 9.78 -10.12
N GLY A 190 -3.66 9.05 -11.22
CA GLY A 190 -3.73 9.63 -12.55
C GLY A 190 -5.17 10.05 -12.86
N ALA A 191 -5.35 11.28 -13.37
CA ALA A 191 -6.68 11.76 -13.73
C ALA A 191 -7.30 10.96 -14.90
N GLU A 192 -6.47 10.34 -15.73
CA GLU A 192 -6.86 9.54 -16.90
C GLU A 192 -6.74 8.02 -16.66
N ASP A 193 -6.62 7.61 -15.40
CA ASP A 193 -6.50 6.18 -15.05
C ASP A 193 -7.83 5.45 -15.23
N GLN A 194 -7.89 4.60 -16.27
CA GLN A 194 -9.05 3.75 -16.58
C GLN A 194 -8.87 2.30 -16.08
N GLN A 195 -7.69 1.94 -15.59
CA GLN A 195 -7.43 0.63 -15.00
C GLN A 195 -7.82 0.62 -13.52
N VAL A 196 -7.39 1.65 -12.78
CA VAL A 196 -7.78 1.90 -11.39
C VAL A 196 -8.38 3.30 -11.30
N PRO A 197 -9.67 3.45 -11.61
CA PRO A 197 -10.32 4.75 -11.65
C PRO A 197 -10.15 5.54 -10.35
N PRO A 198 -9.80 6.83 -10.42
CA PRO A 198 -9.48 7.66 -9.24
C PRO A 198 -10.69 7.95 -8.33
N ASP A 199 -11.90 7.71 -8.82
CA ASP A 199 -13.16 7.92 -8.08
C ASP A 199 -13.26 7.07 -6.81
N GLY A 200 -12.59 5.90 -6.77
CA GLY A 200 -12.55 5.05 -5.57
C GLY A 200 -11.98 5.78 -4.36
N GLY A 201 -10.86 6.49 -4.51
CA GLY A 201 -10.26 7.32 -3.46
C GLY A 201 -11.16 8.51 -3.06
N GLN A 202 -11.83 9.11 -4.04
CA GLN A 202 -12.77 10.22 -3.80
C GLN A 202 -13.99 9.76 -3.00
N ARG A 203 -14.62 8.65 -3.38
CA ARG A 203 -15.77 8.07 -2.66
C ARG A 203 -15.39 7.67 -1.23
N PHE A 204 -14.21 7.12 -1.03
CA PHE A 204 -13.71 6.78 0.30
C PHE A 204 -13.49 8.02 1.16
N ALA A 205 -12.88 9.06 0.61
CA ALA A 205 -12.68 10.33 1.32
C ALA A 205 -14.01 11.01 1.67
N GLU A 206 -14.99 10.99 0.77
CA GLU A 206 -16.33 11.50 1.02
C GLU A 206 -17.04 10.72 2.15
N ALA A 207 -17.00 9.39 2.09
CA ALA A 207 -17.60 8.52 3.09
C ALA A 207 -17.00 8.70 4.49
N LEU A 208 -15.70 9.01 4.59
CA LEU A 208 -15.00 9.26 5.84
C LEU A 208 -15.03 10.74 6.29
N SER A 209 -15.66 11.63 5.54
CA SER A 209 -15.65 13.08 5.83
C SER A 209 -16.11 13.45 7.24
N SER A 210 -17.13 12.76 7.76
CA SER A 210 -17.61 12.98 9.14
C SER A 210 -16.62 12.45 10.19
N THR A 211 -15.96 11.33 9.94
CA THR A 211 -14.94 10.75 10.82
C THR A 211 -13.73 11.70 10.92
N TYR A 212 -13.31 12.28 9.78
CA TYR A 212 -12.18 13.19 9.69
C TYR A 212 -12.55 14.68 9.92
N ALA A 213 -13.75 14.99 10.40
CA ALA A 213 -14.21 16.39 10.58
C ALA A 213 -13.26 17.25 11.44
N ASN A 214 -12.58 16.66 12.42
CA ASN A 214 -11.63 17.35 13.31
C ASN A 214 -10.17 17.34 12.79
N CYS A 215 -9.87 16.63 11.70
CA CYS A 215 -8.55 16.53 11.11
C CYS A 215 -8.64 16.32 9.57
N PRO A 216 -9.39 17.16 8.83
CA PRO A 216 -9.64 16.95 7.41
C PRO A 216 -8.37 16.96 6.56
N GLU A 217 -7.31 17.59 7.04
CA GLU A 217 -6.00 17.62 6.37
C GLU A 217 -5.25 16.27 6.38
N LYS A 218 -5.73 15.30 7.15
CA LYS A 218 -5.22 13.92 7.18
C LYS A 218 -5.79 13.04 6.07
N LEU A 219 -6.79 13.49 5.33
CA LEU A 219 -7.38 12.72 4.23
C LEU A 219 -7.33 13.53 2.95
N LYS A 220 -6.52 13.09 1.98
CA LYS A 220 -6.24 13.87 0.78
C LYS A 220 -6.32 13.01 -0.48
N VAL A 221 -6.97 13.54 -1.51
CA VAL A 221 -6.95 12.96 -2.87
C VAL A 221 -6.30 13.97 -3.81
N VAL A 222 -5.28 13.51 -4.54
CA VAL A 222 -4.54 14.32 -5.52
C VAL A 222 -4.70 13.66 -6.89
N LEU A 223 -5.18 14.42 -7.86
CA LEU A 223 -5.26 14.00 -9.25
C LEU A 223 -4.11 14.61 -10.03
N HIS A 224 -3.41 13.79 -10.80
CA HIS A 224 -2.32 14.20 -11.68
C HIS A 224 -2.83 14.20 -13.12
N GLU A 225 -3.03 15.40 -13.66
CA GLU A 225 -3.53 15.61 -15.04
C GLU A 225 -2.56 15.01 -16.08
N GLY A 226 -3.12 14.39 -17.13
CA GLY A 226 -2.33 13.73 -18.17
C GLY A 226 -1.66 12.42 -17.77
N VAL A 227 -1.93 11.91 -16.58
CA VAL A 227 -1.39 10.65 -16.08
C VAL A 227 -2.48 9.59 -16.12
N ALA A 228 -2.20 8.47 -16.79
CA ALA A 228 -3.01 7.25 -16.76
C ALA A 228 -2.58 6.33 -15.61
N HIS A 229 -2.69 4.99 -15.78
CA HIS A 229 -2.22 4.03 -14.77
C HIS A 229 -0.68 3.97 -14.75
N GLY A 230 -0.06 4.94 -14.08
CA GLY A 230 1.39 5.08 -14.01
C GLY A 230 1.82 6.10 -12.98
N ARG A 231 3.12 6.15 -12.73
CA ARG A 231 3.73 7.10 -11.80
C ARG A 231 4.26 8.33 -12.51
N CYS A 232 4.22 9.47 -11.82
CA CYS A 232 5.04 10.64 -12.13
C CYS A 232 5.93 11.00 -10.93
N ASP A 233 7.00 11.74 -11.18
CA ASP A 233 8.00 12.07 -10.14
C ASP A 233 7.38 12.78 -8.94
N ALA A 234 6.41 13.66 -9.17
CA ALA A 234 5.69 14.38 -8.12
C ALA A 234 5.00 13.45 -7.10
N MET A 235 4.59 12.24 -7.50
CA MET A 235 3.94 11.31 -6.59
C MET A 235 4.87 10.85 -5.47
N MET A 236 6.13 10.55 -5.78
CA MET A 236 7.11 10.11 -4.76
C MET A 236 7.53 11.27 -3.86
N GLU A 237 7.76 12.45 -4.42
CA GLU A 237 8.05 13.67 -3.66
C GLU A 237 6.93 13.99 -2.67
N ASN A 238 5.67 13.92 -3.13
CA ASN A 238 4.50 14.12 -2.28
C ASN A 238 4.39 13.05 -1.18
N SER A 239 4.75 11.78 -1.48
CA SER A 239 4.74 10.70 -0.50
C SER A 239 5.74 10.95 0.62
N ILE A 240 6.96 11.33 0.28
CA ILE A 240 8.02 11.69 1.25
C ILE A 240 7.56 12.87 2.11
N ALA A 241 7.03 13.93 1.50
CA ALA A 241 6.51 15.08 2.23
C ALA A 241 5.33 14.71 3.15
N TRP A 242 4.49 13.76 2.72
CA TRP A 242 3.37 13.24 3.51
C TRP A 242 3.85 12.50 4.76
N PHE A 243 4.78 11.56 4.58
CA PHE A 243 5.36 10.82 5.71
C PHE A 243 6.11 11.75 6.66
N SER A 244 6.92 12.70 6.15
CA SER A 244 7.61 13.68 6.98
C SER A 244 6.67 14.54 7.82
N LYS A 245 5.53 14.92 7.25
CA LYS A 245 4.51 15.69 7.98
C LYS A 245 3.85 14.91 9.11
N TRP A 246 3.55 13.63 8.90
CA TRP A 246 2.68 12.87 9.80
C TRP A 246 3.40 11.90 10.73
N LEU A 247 4.61 11.48 10.40
CA LEU A 247 5.46 10.69 11.28
C LEU A 247 6.49 11.55 12.00
N GLY A 248 6.91 12.64 11.35
CA GLY A 248 8.03 13.45 11.76
C GLY A 248 9.36 12.92 11.19
N THR A 249 10.32 13.80 11.00
CA THR A 249 11.71 13.52 10.61
C THR A 249 12.65 14.25 11.54
#